data_24cd7db5a367472abfb4b877eaf197d5
#
_entry.id   24cd7db5a367472abfb4b877eaf197d5
#
_cell.length_a   1.000
_cell.length_b   1.000
_cell.length_c   1.000
_cell.angle_alpha   90.00
_cell.angle_beta   90.00
_cell.angle_gamma   90.00
#
_symmetry.space_group_name_H-M   'P 1'
#
loop_
_entity.id
_entity.type
_entity.pdbx_description
1 polymer ?
#
loop_
_entity_poly.entity_id
_entity_poly.type
_entity_poly.pdbx_seq_one_letter_code
_entity_poly.pdbx_strand_id
1 'polypeptide(L)'
;MAQFSFLSSADAAPSRAFAGGAFIAKFLEAQNRVYPQALGELRAGHKRTHWMWFIFPQIIGLGRTATARHFAIETLDQAEAYLAHPVLGGRLRECTQAVLLHGPGGPAPRSLLQIFGTPDDLKFHSSMTLFRRADPDETLFSRALRAFFRSKEDQATLDLLAAQRHQPSLAPWRDH
;
A
#
# COMPACT_ATOMS: atom_id res chain seq x y z
N MET A 1 -11.71 61.25 4.91
CA MET A 1 -10.70 60.58 4.08
C MET A 1 -10.41 59.21 4.71
N ALA A 2 -11.00 58.14 4.18
CA ALA A 2 -10.80 56.79 4.66
C ALA A 2 -9.84 56.10 3.71
N GLN A 3 -8.68 55.66 4.22
CA GLN A 3 -7.75 54.83 3.46
C GLN A 3 -8.11 53.38 3.60
N PHE A 4 -8.47 52.78 2.47
CA PHE A 4 -8.65 51.32 2.36
C PHE A 4 -7.27 50.68 2.14
N SER A 5 -6.79 49.97 3.14
CA SER A 5 -5.61 49.08 3.00
C SER A 5 -6.04 47.79 2.32
N PHE A 6 -5.51 47.53 1.12
CA PHE A 6 -5.60 46.26 0.45
C PHE A 6 -4.71 45.25 1.20
N LEU A 7 -5.34 44.25 1.83
CA LEU A 7 -4.65 43.08 2.32
C LEU A 7 -4.37 42.16 1.13
N SER A 8 -3.11 42.01 0.83
CA SER A 8 -2.55 41.06 -0.12
C SER A 8 -2.92 39.64 0.32
N SER A 9 -3.62 38.90 -0.53
CA SER A 9 -3.80 37.47 -0.37
C SER A 9 -2.44 36.77 -0.48
N ALA A 10 -1.95 36.29 0.65
CA ALA A 10 -0.77 35.44 0.70
C ALA A 10 -1.04 34.13 -0.04
N ASP A 11 -0.14 33.79 -0.95
CA ASP A 11 -0.02 32.49 -1.61
C ASP A 11 -0.11 31.35 -0.57
N ALA A 12 -1.24 30.68 -0.55
CA ALA A 12 -1.35 29.41 0.15
C ALA A 12 -0.68 28.35 -0.72
N ALA A 13 0.46 27.85 -0.29
CA ALA A 13 1.07 26.65 -0.85
C ALA A 13 0.00 25.53 -0.95
N PRO A 14 -0.04 24.75 -2.05
CA PRO A 14 -1.02 23.68 -2.20
C PRO A 14 -0.88 22.73 -1.02
N SER A 15 -1.93 22.65 -0.21
CA SER A 15 -1.91 21.87 1.02
C SER A 15 -1.69 20.39 0.71
N ARG A 16 -0.94 19.70 1.59
CA ARG A 16 -0.72 18.23 1.59
C ARG A 16 -2.00 17.40 1.30
N ALA A 17 -3.17 17.94 1.54
CA ALA A 17 -4.47 17.34 1.26
C ALA A 17 -4.74 17.07 -0.23
N PHE A 18 -4.26 17.92 -1.16
CA PHE A 18 -4.47 17.74 -2.59
C PHE A 18 -3.64 16.60 -3.18
N ALA A 19 -2.39 16.42 -2.74
CA ALA A 19 -1.53 15.31 -3.18
C ALA A 19 -2.06 13.95 -2.66
N GLY A 20 -2.60 13.92 -1.43
CA GLY A 20 -3.23 12.73 -0.85
C GLY A 20 -4.51 12.31 -1.58
N GLY A 21 -5.30 13.25 -2.07
CA GLY A 21 -6.52 12.97 -2.81
C GLY A 21 -6.28 12.22 -4.12
N ALA A 22 -5.34 12.67 -4.95
CA ALA A 22 -4.99 12.02 -6.21
C ALA A 22 -4.37 10.62 -5.99
N PHE A 23 -3.56 10.47 -4.95
CA PHE A 23 -2.99 9.19 -4.55
C PHE A 23 -4.08 8.16 -4.21
N ILE A 24 -5.03 8.49 -3.36
CA ILE A 24 -6.15 7.63 -2.99
C ILE A 24 -7.07 7.35 -4.18
N ALA A 25 -7.39 8.37 -4.98
CA ALA A 25 -8.33 8.27 -6.10
C ALA A 25 -7.91 7.23 -7.13
N LYS A 26 -6.62 7.14 -7.48
CA LYS A 26 -6.12 6.14 -8.46
C LYS A 26 -6.39 4.70 -8.03
N PHE A 27 -6.26 4.40 -6.72
CA PHE A 27 -6.55 3.07 -6.19
C PHE A 27 -8.05 2.78 -6.16
N LEU A 28 -8.87 3.75 -5.73
CA LEU A 28 -10.32 3.59 -5.71
C LEU A 28 -10.86 3.33 -7.12
N GLU A 29 -10.42 4.10 -8.11
CA GLU A 29 -10.84 3.93 -9.50
C GLU A 29 -10.48 2.54 -10.04
N ALA A 30 -9.24 2.10 -9.83
CA ALA A 30 -8.80 0.77 -10.25
C ALA A 30 -9.56 -0.35 -9.55
N GLN A 31 -9.76 -0.24 -8.24
CA GLN A 31 -10.42 -1.27 -7.44
C GLN A 31 -11.92 -1.37 -7.67
N ASN A 32 -12.62 -0.25 -7.86
CA ASN A 32 -14.09 -0.25 -7.94
C ASN A 32 -14.65 -1.16 -9.04
N ARG A 33 -13.88 -1.38 -10.09
CA ARG A 33 -14.29 -2.23 -11.22
C ARG A 33 -14.02 -3.72 -10.98
N VAL A 34 -13.02 -4.06 -10.16
CA VAL A 34 -12.49 -5.43 -10.09
C VAL A 34 -12.52 -6.03 -8.68
N TYR A 35 -12.80 -5.24 -7.65
CA TYR A 35 -12.71 -5.69 -6.26
C TYR A 35 -13.54 -6.95 -5.95
N PRO A 36 -14.84 -7.05 -6.35
CA PRO A 36 -15.62 -8.26 -6.08
C PRO A 36 -15.03 -9.51 -6.73
N GLN A 37 -14.48 -9.38 -7.94
CA GLN A 37 -13.82 -10.47 -8.64
C GLN A 37 -12.51 -10.86 -7.95
N ALA A 38 -11.67 -9.89 -7.61
CA ALA A 38 -10.41 -10.14 -6.90
C ALA A 38 -10.64 -10.87 -5.57
N LEU A 39 -11.60 -10.41 -4.79
CA LEU A 39 -11.98 -11.05 -3.52
C LEU A 39 -12.52 -12.48 -3.74
N GLY A 40 -13.34 -12.70 -4.77
CA GLY A 40 -13.82 -14.02 -5.14
C GLY A 40 -12.69 -14.98 -5.51
N GLU A 41 -11.71 -14.53 -6.29
CA GLU A 41 -10.52 -15.29 -6.66
C GLU A 41 -9.66 -15.63 -5.42
N LEU A 42 -9.49 -14.70 -4.49
CA LEU A 42 -8.77 -14.95 -3.25
C LEU A 42 -9.47 -15.95 -2.34
N ARG A 43 -10.80 -15.84 -2.19
CA ARG A 43 -11.61 -16.81 -1.43
C ARG A 43 -11.55 -18.21 -2.04
N ALA A 44 -11.48 -18.29 -3.37
CA ALA A 44 -11.29 -19.57 -4.09
C ALA A 44 -9.83 -20.09 -4.00
N GLY A 45 -8.89 -19.29 -3.48
CA GLY A 45 -7.48 -19.63 -3.40
C GLY A 45 -6.78 -19.73 -4.75
N HIS A 46 -7.26 -18.98 -5.75
CA HIS A 46 -6.70 -19.03 -7.10
C HIS A 46 -6.89 -17.71 -7.84
N LYS A 47 -5.83 -16.90 -7.90
CA LYS A 47 -5.78 -15.65 -8.67
C LYS A 47 -5.77 -15.96 -10.16
N ARG A 48 -6.66 -15.33 -10.92
CA ARG A 48 -6.80 -15.50 -12.39
C ARG A 48 -6.59 -14.22 -13.17
N THR A 49 -6.91 -13.06 -12.58
CA THR A 49 -6.92 -11.77 -13.26
C THR A 49 -5.87 -10.80 -12.71
N HIS A 50 -5.70 -9.65 -13.39
CA HIS A 50 -4.57 -8.75 -13.21
C HIS A 50 -4.90 -7.58 -12.28
N TRP A 51 -4.86 -7.79 -10.97
CA TRP A 51 -5.22 -6.78 -9.96
C TRP A 51 -4.18 -6.62 -8.82
N MET A 52 -3.09 -7.35 -8.86
CA MET A 52 -2.13 -7.42 -7.75
C MET A 52 -1.60 -6.05 -7.32
N TRP A 53 -1.26 -5.17 -8.27
CA TRP A 53 -0.60 -3.88 -8.02
C TRP A 53 -1.42 -2.92 -7.16
N PHE A 54 -2.75 -2.97 -7.25
CA PHE A 54 -3.63 -2.04 -6.55
C PHE A 54 -4.46 -2.66 -5.43
N ILE A 55 -4.49 -3.99 -5.31
CA ILE A 55 -5.08 -4.70 -4.16
C ILE A 55 -4.03 -4.91 -3.06
N PHE A 56 -2.81 -5.32 -3.43
CA PHE A 56 -1.66 -5.49 -2.54
C PHE A 56 -0.49 -4.62 -3.01
N PRO A 57 -0.59 -3.28 -2.86
CA PRO A 57 0.45 -2.39 -3.34
C PRO A 57 1.76 -2.57 -2.58
N GLN A 58 2.86 -2.25 -3.26
CA GLN A 58 4.22 -2.36 -2.76
C GLN A 58 4.86 -0.98 -2.65
N ILE A 59 5.96 -0.89 -1.88
CA ILE A 59 6.82 0.29 -1.85
C ILE A 59 7.46 0.53 -3.22
N ILE A 60 7.66 1.79 -3.58
CA ILE A 60 8.36 2.18 -4.80
C ILE A 60 9.79 1.61 -4.83
N GLY A 61 10.24 1.22 -6.02
CA GLY A 61 11.58 0.64 -6.23
C GLY A 61 11.59 -0.86 -6.43
N LEU A 62 10.56 -1.61 -6.03
CA LEU A 62 10.47 -3.06 -6.26
C LEU A 62 10.01 -3.41 -7.67
N GLY A 63 8.97 -2.74 -8.15
CA GLY A 63 8.40 -2.98 -9.48
C GLY A 63 9.02 -2.10 -10.57
N ARG A 64 9.29 -2.70 -11.74
CA ARG A 64 9.93 -2.01 -12.88
C ARG A 64 8.96 -1.61 -13.99
N THR A 65 7.78 -2.23 -14.06
CA THR A 65 6.78 -1.92 -15.09
C THR A 65 6.11 -0.57 -14.84
N ALA A 66 5.53 0.04 -15.88
CA ALA A 66 4.77 1.28 -15.75
C ALA A 66 3.61 1.14 -14.76
N THR A 67 2.88 0.02 -14.80
CA THR A 67 1.79 -0.28 -13.86
C THR A 67 2.28 -0.41 -12.42
N ALA A 68 3.39 -1.12 -12.20
CA ALA A 68 3.97 -1.27 -10.87
C ALA A 68 4.42 0.07 -10.29
N ARG A 69 5.00 0.95 -11.10
CA ARG A 69 5.38 2.31 -10.68
C ARG A 69 4.17 3.20 -10.42
N HIS A 70 3.15 3.11 -11.27
CA HIS A 70 1.92 3.89 -11.11
C HIS A 70 1.20 3.60 -9.79
N PHE A 71 1.10 2.34 -9.40
CA PHE A 71 0.45 1.92 -8.16
C PHE A 71 1.42 1.74 -6.97
N ALA A 72 2.68 2.14 -7.11
CA ALA A 72 3.61 2.09 -5.99
C ALA A 72 3.21 3.08 -4.88
N ILE A 73 3.50 2.68 -3.65
CA ILE A 73 3.43 3.54 -2.47
C ILE A 73 4.82 4.15 -2.28
N GLU A 74 4.91 5.47 -2.26
CA GLU A 74 6.19 6.17 -2.26
C GLU A 74 6.81 6.28 -0.88
N THR A 75 5.98 6.43 0.16
CA THR A 75 6.44 6.65 1.54
C THR A 75 5.63 5.84 2.55
N LEU A 76 6.18 5.70 3.76
CA LEU A 76 5.46 5.08 4.85
C LEU A 76 4.18 5.86 5.20
N ASP A 77 4.22 7.20 5.18
CA ASP A 77 3.05 8.07 5.41
C ASP A 77 1.92 7.78 4.39
N GLN A 78 2.27 7.49 3.13
CA GLN A 78 1.28 7.09 2.13
C GLN A 78 0.70 5.70 2.43
N ALA A 79 1.49 4.76 2.94
CA ALA A 79 1.00 3.45 3.37
C ALA A 79 0.03 3.59 4.55
N GLU A 80 0.35 4.43 5.52
CA GLU A 80 -0.53 4.77 6.65
C GLU A 80 -1.83 5.39 6.17
N ALA A 81 -1.77 6.37 5.25
CA ALA A 81 -2.94 7.02 4.67
C ALA A 81 -3.82 6.03 3.88
N TYR A 82 -3.21 5.11 3.13
CA TYR A 82 -3.92 4.04 2.43
C TYR A 82 -4.67 3.13 3.42
N LEU A 83 -3.99 2.72 4.49
CA LEU A 83 -4.54 1.82 5.51
C LEU A 83 -5.64 2.47 6.35
N ALA A 84 -5.49 3.77 6.64
CA ALA A 84 -6.49 4.57 7.35
C ALA A 84 -7.73 4.90 6.51
N HIS A 85 -7.62 4.83 5.17
CA HIS A 85 -8.76 5.11 4.31
C HIS A 85 -9.83 4.01 4.45
N PRO A 86 -11.11 4.36 4.76
CA PRO A 86 -12.13 3.38 5.14
C PRO A 86 -12.37 2.31 4.08
N VAL A 87 -12.36 2.68 2.80
CA VAL A 87 -12.56 1.73 1.69
C VAL A 87 -11.28 0.95 1.39
N LEU A 88 -10.15 1.62 1.16
CA LEU A 88 -8.90 0.96 0.76
C LEU A 88 -8.34 0.07 1.87
N GLY A 89 -8.27 0.60 3.10
CA GLY A 89 -7.83 -0.17 4.26
C GLY A 89 -8.78 -1.34 4.58
N GLY A 90 -10.09 -1.12 4.46
CA GLY A 90 -11.09 -2.18 4.61
C GLY A 90 -10.91 -3.30 3.61
N ARG A 91 -10.76 -2.97 2.32
CA ARG A 91 -10.54 -3.95 1.24
C ARG A 91 -9.22 -4.71 1.39
N LEU A 92 -8.14 -4.01 1.77
CA LEU A 92 -6.85 -4.65 2.01
C LEU A 92 -6.94 -5.69 3.12
N ARG A 93 -7.60 -5.35 4.24
CA ARG A 93 -7.83 -6.27 5.35
C ARG A 93 -8.67 -7.46 4.93
N GLU A 94 -9.78 -7.22 4.21
CA GLU A 94 -10.66 -8.31 3.75
C GLU A 94 -9.95 -9.25 2.78
N CYS A 95 -9.17 -8.72 1.83
CA CYS A 95 -8.36 -9.51 0.91
C CYS A 95 -7.27 -10.30 1.65
N THR A 96 -6.60 -9.70 2.63
CA THR A 96 -5.60 -10.40 3.46
C THR A 96 -6.23 -11.53 4.27
N GLN A 97 -7.42 -11.30 4.84
CA GLN A 97 -8.17 -12.34 5.54
C GLN A 97 -8.56 -13.50 4.61
N ALA A 98 -8.98 -13.20 3.38
CA ALA A 98 -9.30 -14.21 2.38
C ALA A 98 -8.08 -15.10 2.04
N VAL A 99 -6.88 -14.51 1.92
CA VAL A 99 -5.63 -15.29 1.74
C VAL A 99 -5.35 -16.15 2.97
N LEU A 100 -5.55 -15.63 4.17
CA LEU A 100 -5.32 -16.37 5.42
C LEU A 100 -6.21 -17.60 5.59
N LEU A 101 -7.39 -17.69 4.94
CA LEU A 101 -8.21 -18.91 4.93
C LEU A 101 -7.46 -20.10 4.33
N HIS A 102 -6.47 -19.83 3.47
CA HIS A 102 -5.63 -20.85 2.84
C HIS A 102 -4.29 -21.06 3.57
N GLY A 103 -4.09 -20.39 4.70
CA GLY A 103 -2.89 -20.59 5.52
C GLY A 103 -2.83 -21.95 6.17
N PRO A 104 -1.66 -22.32 6.74
CA PRO A 104 -1.51 -23.54 7.51
C PRO A 104 -2.56 -23.64 8.63
N GLY A 105 -3.29 -24.74 8.67
CA GLY A 105 -4.40 -24.95 9.61
C GLY A 105 -5.75 -24.35 9.19
N GLY A 106 -5.81 -23.70 8.05
CA GLY A 106 -7.07 -23.22 7.44
C GLY A 106 -7.89 -24.36 6.82
N PRO A 107 -9.16 -24.08 6.42
CA PRO A 107 -10.07 -25.08 5.87
C PRO A 107 -9.63 -25.64 4.51
N ALA A 108 -8.84 -24.90 3.75
CA ALA A 108 -8.35 -25.31 2.43
C ALA A 108 -6.90 -24.82 2.22
N PRO A 109 -5.90 -25.43 2.89
CA PRO A 109 -4.53 -24.97 2.84
C PRO A 109 -3.96 -24.95 1.41
N ARG A 110 -3.31 -23.83 1.03
CA ARG A 110 -2.62 -23.64 -0.25
C ARG A 110 -1.35 -22.84 -0.02
N SER A 111 -0.33 -23.11 -0.83
CA SER A 111 0.83 -22.24 -0.87
C SER A 111 0.50 -20.91 -1.58
N LEU A 112 1.26 -19.85 -1.31
CA LEU A 112 1.10 -18.58 -2.02
C LEU A 112 1.36 -18.73 -3.53
N LEU A 113 2.25 -19.64 -3.92
CA LEU A 113 2.47 -19.97 -5.32
C LEU A 113 1.23 -20.56 -5.99
N GLN A 114 0.46 -21.38 -5.28
CA GLN A 114 -0.81 -21.92 -5.77
C GLN A 114 -1.91 -20.87 -5.85
N ILE A 115 -1.91 -19.91 -4.90
CA ILE A 115 -2.91 -18.84 -4.85
C ILE A 115 -2.63 -17.78 -5.93
N PHE A 116 -1.39 -17.31 -6.00
CA PHE A 116 -1.02 -16.12 -6.78
C PHE A 116 -0.24 -16.43 -8.05
N GLY A 117 0.52 -17.52 -8.08
CA GLY A 117 1.60 -17.69 -9.05
C GLY A 117 2.80 -16.79 -8.75
N THR A 118 3.91 -16.99 -9.48
CA THR A 118 5.08 -16.12 -9.36
C THR A 118 5.06 -15.06 -10.48
N PRO A 119 5.47 -13.81 -10.23
CA PRO A 119 6.06 -13.27 -9.00
C PRO A 119 5.04 -12.65 -8.02
N ASP A 120 3.73 -12.90 -8.16
CA ASP A 120 2.71 -12.25 -7.35
C ASP A 120 2.72 -12.74 -5.89
N ASP A 121 3.18 -13.97 -5.64
CA ASP A 121 3.48 -14.50 -4.31
C ASP A 121 4.53 -13.64 -3.56
N LEU A 122 5.56 -13.16 -4.25
CA LEU A 122 6.57 -12.27 -3.69
C LEU A 122 6.04 -10.85 -3.46
N LYS A 123 5.14 -10.38 -4.32
CA LYS A 123 4.49 -9.08 -4.12
C LYS A 123 3.60 -9.07 -2.89
N PHE A 124 2.92 -10.18 -2.59
CA PHE A 124 2.17 -10.32 -1.35
C PHE A 124 3.08 -10.21 -0.13
N HIS A 125 4.28 -10.82 -0.15
CA HIS A 125 5.27 -10.70 0.92
C HIS A 125 5.67 -9.25 1.17
N SER A 126 6.04 -8.54 0.10
CA SER A 126 6.43 -7.13 0.17
C SER A 126 5.30 -6.25 0.69
N SER A 127 4.07 -6.47 0.24
CA SER A 127 2.88 -5.72 0.68
C SER A 127 2.59 -5.95 2.17
N MET A 128 2.62 -7.20 2.62
CA MET A 128 2.41 -7.51 4.06
C MET A 128 3.48 -6.88 4.94
N THR A 129 4.73 -6.85 4.48
CA THR A 129 5.82 -6.16 5.17
C THR A 129 5.60 -4.66 5.26
N LEU A 130 5.22 -4.03 4.13
CA LEU A 130 4.95 -2.59 4.09
C LEU A 130 3.85 -2.18 5.08
N PHE A 131 2.70 -2.86 5.05
CA PHE A 131 1.56 -2.49 5.88
C PHE A 131 1.74 -2.86 7.36
N ARG A 132 2.52 -3.90 7.67
CA ARG A 132 2.96 -4.15 9.03
C ARG A 132 3.82 -3.02 9.59
N ARG A 133 4.64 -2.38 8.73
CA ARG A 133 5.47 -1.23 9.13
C ARG A 133 4.67 0.06 9.22
N ALA A 134 3.61 0.20 8.43
CA ALA A 134 2.69 1.33 8.50
C ALA A 134 1.82 1.32 9.75
N ASP A 135 1.39 0.14 10.21
CA ASP A 135 0.63 -0.02 11.44
C ASP A 135 1.14 -1.25 12.23
N PRO A 136 2.12 -1.03 13.13
CA PRO A 136 2.68 -2.12 13.94
C PRO A 136 1.69 -2.74 14.93
N ASP A 137 0.63 -2.03 15.30
CA ASP A 137 -0.39 -2.48 16.23
C ASP A 137 -1.44 -3.36 15.54
N GLU A 138 -1.60 -3.26 14.23
CA GLU A 138 -2.45 -4.12 13.42
C GLU A 138 -1.85 -5.53 13.29
N THR A 139 -2.50 -6.51 13.92
CA THR A 139 -1.97 -7.89 13.98
C THR A 139 -2.17 -8.69 12.69
N LEU A 140 -3.05 -8.27 11.80
CA LEU A 140 -3.43 -9.03 10.59
C LEU A 140 -2.25 -9.28 9.66
N PHE A 141 -1.44 -8.25 9.40
CA PHE A 141 -0.26 -8.36 8.52
C PHE A 141 0.83 -9.22 9.15
N SER A 142 1.03 -9.11 10.46
CA SER A 142 1.94 -9.99 11.21
C SER A 142 1.48 -11.45 11.18
N ARG A 143 0.17 -11.71 11.21
CA ARG A 143 -0.40 -13.06 11.06
C ARG A 143 -0.15 -13.62 9.66
N ALA A 144 -0.30 -12.81 8.62
CA ALA A 144 0.01 -13.21 7.24
C ALA A 144 1.50 -13.56 7.07
N LEU A 145 2.41 -12.72 7.60
CA LEU A 145 3.84 -12.99 7.60
C LEU A 145 4.18 -14.27 8.36
N ARG A 146 3.55 -14.51 9.50
CA ARG A 146 3.76 -15.74 10.28
C ARG A 146 3.26 -16.97 9.54
N ALA A 147 2.07 -16.90 8.95
CA ALA A 147 1.44 -18.02 8.28
C ALA A 147 2.23 -18.50 7.04
N PHE A 148 2.74 -17.58 6.25
CA PHE A 148 3.32 -17.89 4.95
C PHE A 148 4.84 -17.70 4.85
N PHE A 149 5.43 -16.87 5.72
CA PHE A 149 6.85 -16.48 5.63
C PHE A 149 7.64 -16.72 6.92
N ARG A 150 7.11 -17.52 7.85
CA ARG A 150 7.75 -17.83 9.14
C ARG A 150 8.12 -16.56 9.93
N SER A 151 7.25 -15.56 9.90
CA SER A 151 7.44 -14.22 10.47
C SER A 151 8.58 -13.40 9.85
N LYS A 152 9.17 -13.82 8.74
CA LYS A 152 10.20 -13.04 8.05
C LYS A 152 9.55 -11.93 7.23
N GLU A 153 10.07 -10.73 7.38
CA GLU A 153 9.72 -9.59 6.55
C GLU A 153 10.54 -9.60 5.25
N ASP A 154 10.01 -8.98 4.20
CA ASP A 154 10.71 -8.83 2.93
C ASP A 154 11.88 -7.84 3.07
N GLN A 155 13.09 -8.33 2.94
CA GLN A 155 14.30 -7.53 3.14
C GLN A 155 14.40 -6.36 2.17
N ALA A 156 14.01 -6.56 0.91
CA ALA A 156 14.06 -5.49 -0.09
C ALA A 156 13.12 -4.32 0.27
N THR A 157 11.93 -4.61 0.80
CA THR A 157 11.02 -3.59 1.33
C THR A 157 11.65 -2.84 2.51
N LEU A 158 12.28 -3.56 3.44
CA LEU A 158 12.94 -2.95 4.60
C LEU A 158 14.08 -2.04 4.20
N ASP A 159 14.91 -2.45 3.25
CA ASP A 159 16.04 -1.67 2.74
C ASP A 159 15.57 -0.37 2.08
N LEU A 160 14.49 -0.41 1.29
CA LEU A 160 13.91 0.77 0.67
C LEU A 160 13.31 1.74 1.70
N LEU A 161 12.61 1.22 2.72
CA LEU A 161 12.09 2.05 3.81
C LEU A 161 13.22 2.68 4.64
N ALA A 162 14.31 1.95 4.88
CA ALA A 162 15.47 2.46 5.59
C ALA A 162 16.17 3.57 4.79
N ALA A 163 16.33 3.39 3.47
CA ALA A 163 16.92 4.39 2.59
C ALA A 163 16.13 5.72 2.60
N GLN A 164 14.80 5.66 2.66
CA GLN A 164 13.96 6.86 2.75
C GLN A 164 14.18 7.67 4.05
N ARG A 165 14.47 7.00 5.16
CA ARG A 165 14.75 7.66 6.46
C ARG A 165 16.08 8.39 6.47
N HIS A 166 17.03 8.00 5.63
CA HIS A 166 18.36 8.59 5.55
C HIS A 166 18.46 9.69 4.49
N GLN A 167 17.43 9.95 3.69
CA GLN A 167 17.40 11.12 2.83
C GLN A 167 17.09 12.34 3.72
N PRO A 168 18.02 13.28 3.89
CA PRO A 168 17.71 14.51 4.60
C PRO A 168 16.60 15.20 3.82
N SER A 169 15.52 15.55 4.51
CA SER A 169 14.52 16.47 3.99
C SER A 169 15.29 17.66 3.40
N LEU A 170 15.19 17.88 2.09
CA LEU A 170 15.68 19.10 1.48
C LEU A 170 14.85 20.24 2.08
N ALA A 171 15.31 20.77 3.21
CA ALA A 171 14.77 21.98 3.78
C ALA A 171 14.93 23.07 2.71
N PRO A 172 13.93 23.92 2.48
CA PRO A 172 14.06 25.01 1.56
C PRO A 172 15.22 25.91 2.03
N TRP A 173 16.11 26.26 1.10
CA TRP A 173 17.23 27.15 1.28
C TRP A 173 16.80 28.41 2.05
N ARG A 174 17.38 28.64 3.21
CA ARG A 174 17.33 29.95 3.86
C ARG A 174 18.43 30.78 3.20
N ASP A 175 18.00 31.64 2.29
CA ASP A 175 18.86 32.72 1.82
C ASP A 175 19.16 33.67 3.01
N HIS A 176 20.44 33.90 3.25
CA HIS A 176 20.95 34.94 4.16
C HIS A 176 21.06 36.24 3.41
#